data_5323dd6c43b364458960b49be47dab27
#
_entry.id   5323dd6c43b364458960b49be47dab27
#
_cell.length_a   1.000
_cell.length_b   1.000
_cell.length_c   1.000
_cell.angle_alpha   90.00
_cell.angle_beta   90.00
_cell.angle_gamma   90.00
#
_symmetry.space_group_name_H-M   'P 1'
#
loop_
_entity.id
_entity.type
_entity.pdbx_description
1 polymer ?
#
loop_
_entity_poly.entity_id
_entity_poly.type
_entity_poly.pdbx_seq_one_letter_code
_entity_poly.pdbx_strand_id
1 'polypeptide(L)'
;MKKKRVISANYLETVPTRNPEINWTEDEKGIVTLEIVNKGFFNKIAQKFFKRPKISYVHLDENGSFIWKLVDGERDIIAIGEAVDEHFGEAAHPLYERLATYFKTLESYGFVAVKK
;
A
#
# COMPACT_ATOMS: atom_id res chain seq x y z
N MET A 1 0.77 25.49 17.11
CA MET A 1 0.97 24.49 17.55
C MET A 1 1.54 23.57 16.72
N LYS A 2 2.30 22.97 17.03
CA LYS A 2 2.84 22.11 16.33
C LYS A 2 2.05 21.02 16.08
N LYS A 3 1.88 20.67 15.06
CA LYS A 3 1.14 19.65 14.77
C LYS A 3 1.79 18.40 14.99
N LYS A 4 1.34 17.70 15.83
CA LYS A 4 1.88 16.53 16.10
C LYS A 4 1.42 15.59 15.17
N ARG A 5 2.06 14.65 14.79
CA ARG A 5 1.65 13.69 13.96
C ARG A 5 0.70 12.87 14.65
N VAL A 6 -0.50 13.16 14.62
CA VAL A 6 -1.54 12.46 15.29
C VAL A 6 -2.29 11.58 14.33
N ILE A 7 -2.48 10.32 14.67
CA ILE A 7 -3.23 9.43 13.86
C ILE A 7 -4.66 9.52 14.23
N SER A 8 -5.48 9.89 13.28
CA SER A 8 -6.89 10.03 13.55
C SER A 8 -7.53 8.66 13.69
N ALA A 9 -8.37 8.50 14.72
CA ALA A 9 -9.10 7.27 14.88
C ALA A 9 -9.99 7.03 13.68
N ASN A 10 -10.51 8.09 13.06
CA ASN A 10 -11.33 7.93 11.88
C ASN A 10 -10.55 7.33 10.74
N TYR A 11 -9.29 7.68 10.63
CA TYR A 11 -8.49 7.12 9.55
C TYR A 11 -8.33 5.61 9.73
N LEU A 12 -8.18 5.16 10.96
CA LEU A 12 -8.01 3.74 11.22
C LEU A 12 -9.28 2.95 10.95
N GLU A 13 -10.41 3.62 10.88
CA GLU A 13 -11.67 2.97 10.58
C GLU A 13 -11.98 2.94 9.09
N THR A 14 -11.10 3.49 8.27
CA THR A 14 -11.34 3.45 6.84
C THR A 14 -10.96 2.08 6.30
N VAL A 15 -11.54 1.72 5.17
CA VAL A 15 -11.36 0.42 4.57
C VAL A 15 -10.52 0.58 3.31
N PRO A 16 -9.29 0.08 3.32
CA PRO A 16 -8.46 0.21 2.13
C PRO A 16 -8.84 -0.79 1.06
N THR A 17 -8.67 -0.39 -0.20
CA THR A 17 -8.86 -1.28 -1.32
C THR A 17 -7.65 -1.15 -2.22
N ARG A 18 -7.25 -2.25 -2.84
CA ARG A 18 -6.12 -2.21 -3.75
C ARG A 18 -6.57 -1.64 -5.08
N ASN A 19 -5.68 -0.94 -5.75
CA ASN A 19 -5.96 -0.44 -7.08
C ASN A 19 -5.99 -1.63 -8.02
N PRO A 20 -7.12 -1.91 -8.65
CA PRO A 20 -7.24 -3.11 -9.48
C PRO A 20 -6.39 -3.07 -10.74
N GLU A 21 -5.88 -1.89 -11.09
CA GLU A 21 -5.04 -1.79 -12.26
C GLU A 21 -3.61 -2.19 -11.97
N ILE A 22 -3.25 -2.40 -10.72
CA ILE A 22 -1.89 -2.78 -10.37
C ILE A 22 -1.82 -4.28 -10.30
N ASN A 23 -0.97 -4.87 -11.13
CA ASN A 23 -0.72 -6.29 -11.06
C ASN A 23 0.31 -6.55 -9.99
N TRP A 24 0.24 -7.67 -9.35
CA TRP A 24 1.23 -8.00 -8.34
C TRP A 24 1.43 -9.51 -8.29
N THR A 25 2.58 -9.88 -7.81
CA THR A 25 2.93 -11.30 -7.69
C THR A 25 3.50 -11.53 -6.32
N GLU A 26 3.55 -12.78 -5.93
CA GLU A 26 4.06 -13.17 -4.63
C GLU A 26 5.04 -14.29 -4.86
N ASP A 27 6.22 -14.23 -4.25
CA ASP A 27 7.20 -15.29 -4.43
C ASP A 27 7.01 -16.37 -3.37
N GLU A 28 7.88 -17.38 -3.36
CA GLU A 28 7.72 -18.51 -2.44
C GLU A 28 7.85 -18.10 -1.00
N LYS A 29 8.48 -16.98 -0.72
CA LYS A 29 8.63 -16.51 0.65
C LYS A 29 7.54 -15.58 1.06
N GLY A 30 6.57 -15.33 0.19
CA GLY A 30 5.45 -14.46 0.50
C GLY A 30 5.73 -13.01 0.25
N ILE A 31 6.81 -12.68 -0.42
CA ILE A 31 7.16 -11.29 -0.71
C ILE A 31 6.43 -10.84 -1.95
N VAL A 32 5.77 -9.72 -1.85
CA VAL A 32 4.93 -9.19 -2.91
C VAL A 32 5.72 -8.18 -3.74
N THR A 33 5.57 -8.28 -5.05
CA THR A 33 6.12 -7.31 -5.99
C THR A 33 4.97 -6.70 -6.75
N LEU A 34 4.91 -5.37 -6.78
CA LEU A 34 3.88 -4.65 -7.51
C LEU A 34 4.44 -4.25 -8.87
N GLU A 35 3.61 -4.35 -9.90
CA GLU A 35 4.01 -3.94 -11.24
C GLU A 35 3.28 -2.66 -11.55
N ILE A 36 4.01 -1.58 -11.64
CA ILE A 36 3.43 -0.26 -11.85
C ILE A 36 3.69 0.18 -13.28
N VAL A 37 2.62 0.43 -14.00
CA VAL A 37 2.73 0.89 -15.37
C VAL A 37 2.76 2.41 -15.33
N ASN A 38 3.85 3.00 -15.78
CA ASN A 38 4.04 4.44 -15.68
C ASN A 38 3.39 5.16 -16.83
N LYS A 39 2.10 5.31 -16.77
CA LYS A 39 1.37 5.95 -17.84
C LYS A 39 1.39 7.46 -17.75
N GLY A 40 1.52 7.96 -16.56
CA GLY A 40 1.39 9.39 -16.37
C GLY A 40 2.52 10.21 -16.90
N PHE A 41 3.63 9.56 -17.22
CA PHE A 41 4.75 10.30 -17.73
C PHE A 41 4.80 10.38 -19.23
N PHE A 42 3.85 9.76 -19.92
CA PHE A 42 3.91 9.78 -21.35
C PHE A 42 3.22 10.99 -21.89
N ASN A 43 3.98 11.85 -22.51
CA ASN A 43 3.42 12.97 -23.24
C ASN A 43 3.64 12.61 -24.70
N LYS A 44 3.28 13.48 -25.58
CA LYS A 44 3.36 13.18 -26.99
C LYS A 44 4.75 12.89 -27.44
N ILE A 45 5.72 13.59 -26.90
CA ILE A 45 7.10 13.36 -27.28
C ILE A 45 7.56 11.99 -26.83
N ALA A 46 7.26 11.63 -25.60
CA ALA A 46 7.68 10.35 -25.09
C ALA A 46 7.03 9.21 -25.85
N GLN A 47 5.78 9.39 -26.24
CA GLN A 47 5.09 8.34 -26.96
C GLN A 47 5.68 8.09 -28.32
N LYS A 48 6.29 9.09 -28.91
CA LYS A 48 6.91 8.88 -30.18
C LYS A 48 8.10 7.96 -30.07
N PHE A 49 8.84 8.07 -29.00
CA PHE A 49 10.05 7.28 -28.84
C PHE A 49 9.82 5.96 -28.11
N PHE A 50 8.80 5.91 -27.26
CA PHE A 50 8.55 4.71 -26.52
C PHE A 50 7.18 4.19 -26.84
N LYS A 51 7.11 3.05 -27.45
CA LYS A 51 5.84 2.51 -27.85
C LYS A 51 5.12 1.81 -26.74
N ARG A 52 5.78 1.49 -25.67
CA ARG A 52 5.15 0.85 -24.54
C ARG A 52 5.41 1.61 -23.30
N PRO A 53 4.47 1.58 -22.37
CA PRO A 53 4.70 2.21 -21.08
C PRO A 53 5.83 1.52 -20.36
N LYS A 54 6.55 2.26 -19.58
CA LYS A 54 7.61 1.70 -18.81
C LYS A 54 7.00 1.08 -17.57
N ILE A 55 7.48 -0.08 -17.19
CA ILE A 55 6.97 -0.78 -16.02
C ILE A 55 8.00 -0.70 -14.92
N SER A 56 7.57 -0.31 -13.74
CA SER A 56 8.41 -0.27 -12.58
C SER A 56 7.96 -1.37 -11.64
N TYR A 57 8.91 -1.97 -10.93
CA TYR A 57 8.60 -3.03 -9.99
C TYR A 57 8.91 -2.55 -8.59
N VAL A 58 7.96 -2.68 -7.70
CA VAL A 58 8.12 -2.27 -6.32
C VAL A 58 8.06 -3.52 -5.46
N HIS A 59 9.14 -3.82 -4.76
CA HIS A 59 9.22 -5.01 -3.92
C HIS A 59 8.87 -4.59 -2.50
N LEU A 60 7.84 -5.18 -1.94
CA LEU A 60 7.45 -4.87 -0.58
C LEU A 60 8.26 -5.74 0.36
N ASP A 61 8.52 -5.23 1.55
CA ASP A 61 9.24 -6.03 2.52
C ASP A 61 8.27 -7.03 3.15
N GLU A 62 8.73 -7.74 4.14
CA GLU A 62 7.94 -8.80 4.74
C GLU A 62 6.66 -8.25 5.36
N ASN A 63 6.78 -7.16 6.13
CA ASN A 63 5.62 -6.56 6.74
C ASN A 63 4.67 -5.99 5.70
N GLY A 64 5.21 -5.28 4.73
CA GLY A 64 4.37 -4.68 3.69
C GLY A 64 3.67 -5.72 2.86
N SER A 65 4.34 -6.84 2.60
CA SER A 65 3.73 -7.91 1.82
C SER A 65 2.57 -8.53 2.58
N PHE A 66 2.76 -8.75 3.89
CA PHE A 66 1.71 -9.34 4.70
C PHE A 66 0.48 -8.42 4.72
N ILE A 67 0.72 -7.12 4.91
CA ILE A 67 -0.38 -6.15 4.96
C ILE A 67 -1.08 -6.06 3.61
N TRP A 68 -0.30 -6.04 2.52
CA TRP A 68 -0.89 -5.94 1.19
C TRP A 68 -1.89 -7.05 0.93
N LYS A 69 -1.55 -8.26 1.37
CA LYS A 69 -2.43 -9.39 1.12
C LYS A 69 -3.70 -9.36 1.96
N LEU A 70 -3.70 -8.58 3.04
CA LEU A 70 -4.89 -8.46 3.87
C LEU A 70 -5.86 -7.40 3.37
N VAL A 71 -5.43 -6.56 2.42
CA VAL A 71 -6.27 -5.49 1.89
C VAL A 71 -7.28 -6.12 0.94
N ASP A 72 -8.51 -6.25 1.38
CA ASP A 72 -9.52 -6.95 0.60
C ASP A 72 -10.77 -6.12 0.36
N GLY A 73 -10.75 -4.84 0.73
CA GLY A 73 -11.92 -4.00 0.53
C GLY A 73 -12.99 -4.16 1.58
N GLU A 74 -12.74 -4.99 2.59
CA GLU A 74 -13.71 -5.22 3.65
C GLU A 74 -13.16 -4.98 5.03
N ARG A 75 -11.89 -5.28 5.26
CA ARG A 75 -11.29 -5.04 6.56
C ARG A 75 -10.88 -3.59 6.68
N ASP A 76 -11.16 -2.98 7.83
CA ASP A 76 -10.64 -1.66 8.06
C ASP A 76 -9.20 -1.79 8.57
N ILE A 77 -8.54 -0.65 8.77
CA ILE A 77 -7.13 -0.68 9.17
C ILE A 77 -6.98 -1.28 10.55
N ILE A 78 -7.97 -1.10 11.42
CA ILE A 78 -7.90 -1.70 12.75
C ILE A 78 -7.88 -3.22 12.66
N ALA A 79 -8.74 -3.79 11.81
CA ALA A 79 -8.77 -5.24 11.66
C ALA A 79 -7.48 -5.76 11.05
N ILE A 80 -6.94 -5.01 10.09
CA ILE A 80 -5.66 -5.39 9.51
C ILE A 80 -4.59 -5.35 10.58
N GLY A 81 -4.64 -4.33 11.44
CA GLY A 81 -3.65 -4.20 12.50
C GLY A 81 -3.70 -5.34 13.48
N GLU A 82 -4.89 -5.84 13.78
CA GLU A 82 -5.01 -6.96 14.70
C GLU A 82 -4.33 -8.19 14.11
N ALA A 83 -4.48 -8.41 12.82
CA ALA A 83 -3.84 -9.54 12.18
C ALA A 83 -2.32 -9.37 12.12
N VAL A 84 -1.86 -8.15 11.90
CA VAL A 84 -0.42 -7.89 11.87
C VAL A 84 0.17 -8.10 13.26
N ASP A 85 -0.52 -7.64 14.29
CA ASP A 85 -0.03 -7.78 15.64
C ASP A 85 0.03 -9.25 16.03
N GLU A 86 -0.94 -10.02 15.60
CA GLU A 86 -0.96 -11.41 15.90
C GLU A 86 0.19 -12.15 15.21
N HIS A 87 0.51 -11.74 14.01
CA HIS A 87 1.54 -12.42 13.23
C HIS A 87 2.96 -12.00 13.62
N PHE A 88 3.20 -10.71 13.81
CA PHE A 88 4.53 -10.20 14.06
C PHE A 88 4.80 -9.82 15.50
N GLY A 89 3.76 -9.59 16.28
CA GLY A 89 3.90 -9.23 17.69
C GLY A 89 4.64 -7.93 17.87
N GLU A 90 5.54 -7.91 18.81
CA GLU A 90 6.23 -6.68 19.15
C GLU A 90 7.05 -6.12 18.01
N ALA A 91 7.45 -6.93 17.08
CA ALA A 91 8.22 -6.42 15.95
C ALA A 91 7.42 -5.45 15.09
N ALA A 92 6.10 -5.48 15.21
CA ALA A 92 5.26 -4.60 14.42
C ALA A 92 4.97 -3.27 15.10
N HIS A 93 5.40 -3.10 16.34
CA HIS A 93 5.07 -1.89 17.09
C HIS A 93 6.06 -0.78 16.85
N PRO A 94 5.65 0.45 16.86
CA PRO A 94 4.31 0.93 17.18
C PRO A 94 3.36 0.68 16.02
N LEU A 95 2.36 -0.10 16.29
CA LEU A 95 1.56 -0.73 15.24
C LEU A 95 0.78 0.25 14.39
N TYR A 96 -0.08 1.04 15.02
CA TYR A 96 -0.99 1.86 14.21
C TYR A 96 -0.33 3.07 13.59
N GLU A 97 0.76 3.55 14.18
CA GLU A 97 1.53 4.60 13.55
C GLU A 97 2.17 4.08 12.27
N ARG A 98 2.69 2.87 12.32
CA ARG A 98 3.33 2.29 11.14
C ARG A 98 2.30 1.96 10.07
N LEU A 99 1.14 1.49 10.49
CA LEU A 99 0.08 1.19 9.53
C LEU A 99 -0.44 2.46 8.87
N ALA A 100 -0.63 3.53 9.66
CA ALA A 100 -1.11 4.76 9.08
C ALA A 100 -0.12 5.31 8.07
N THR A 101 1.18 5.25 8.39
CA THR A 101 2.19 5.70 7.46
C THR A 101 2.19 4.84 6.20
N TYR A 102 2.08 3.54 6.37
CA TYR A 102 2.06 2.61 5.25
C TYR A 102 0.92 2.95 4.30
N PHE A 103 -0.31 3.05 4.84
CA PHE A 103 -1.45 3.27 3.97
C PHE A 103 -1.47 4.67 3.39
N LYS A 104 -1.03 5.68 4.13
CA LYS A 104 -0.99 7.02 3.57
C LYS A 104 0.04 7.11 2.45
N THR A 105 1.14 6.40 2.60
CA THR A 105 2.14 6.37 1.56
C THR A 105 1.60 5.68 0.31
N LEU A 106 0.99 4.52 0.48
CA LEU A 106 0.45 3.81 -0.67
C LEU A 106 -0.69 4.59 -1.33
N GLU A 107 -1.47 5.29 -0.50
CA GLU A 107 -2.55 6.08 -1.03
C GLU A 107 -2.00 7.24 -1.87
N SER A 108 -0.91 7.85 -1.41
CA SER A 108 -0.33 8.96 -2.14
C SER A 108 0.22 8.54 -3.48
N TYR A 109 0.61 7.28 -3.62
CA TYR A 109 1.07 6.79 -4.90
C TYR A 109 -0.06 6.22 -5.74
N GLY A 110 -1.25 6.15 -5.22
CA GLY A 110 -2.37 5.59 -5.97
C GLY A 110 -2.42 4.07 -5.96
N PHE A 111 -1.66 3.44 -5.06
CA PHE A 111 -1.64 1.98 -5.00
C PHE A 111 -2.84 1.43 -4.25
N VAL A 112 -3.37 2.21 -3.30
CA VAL A 112 -4.59 1.84 -2.59
C VAL A 112 -5.46 3.07 -2.47
N ALA A 113 -6.74 2.86 -2.24
CA ALA A 113 -7.68 3.92 -1.91
C ALA A 113 -8.34 3.52 -0.61
N VAL A 114 -8.78 4.49 0.18
CA VAL A 114 -9.45 4.16 1.42
C VAL A 114 -10.87 4.71 1.39
N LYS A 115 -11.79 3.94 1.96
CA LYS A 115 -13.17 4.34 2.00
C LYS A 115 -13.58 4.60 3.40
N LYS A 116 -14.40 5.57 3.59
CA LYS A 116 -14.87 5.90 4.92
C LYS A 116 -16.14 5.18 5.29
#